data_75081f658802c2da83588f0edc1bb34a
#
_entry.id   75081f658802c2da83588f0edc1bb34a
#
_cell.length_a   1.000
_cell.length_b   1.000
_cell.length_c   1.000
_cell.angle_alpha   90.00
_cell.angle_beta   90.00
_cell.angle_gamma   90.00
#
_symmetry.space_group_name_H-M   'P 1'
#
loop_
_entity.id
_entity.type
_entity.pdbx_description
1 polymer ?
#
loop_
_entity_poly.entity_id
_entity_poly.type
_entity_poly.pdbx_seq_one_letter_code
_entity_poly.pdbx_strand_id
1 'polypeptide(L)'
;MNSLNLPQRNAVKHCDGPLLVLAGAGSGKTRVIIEKIAHLVTSGRMPAKRIAAITFTNKAAKEMRERLGKRLKGDAAEGLTLCTFHALGLKFLQIEHASVGLKRGFSIFDADDSNAQIKDLMPGSKPDAVEMAKNLISRAKNAGLSPEEALAASKTAREQDAAKLYARYQARLSTFNAVDFDDLIRLPVQVLENDAEIAAAWRERIGYLLVDECQDTNDAQYRLLKVLAGPQGNFTCVGDDDQSIYAWRGANPDNLMQMARDYPALQVIKLEQNYRCSNRVLRAANTLIANNPHEHPKKLWSDQPDGDRIRVWECRDNEHEAEKVAAEIAFLHTARDAPWSDFCILFRGNHQSRPLEKSLQLLRIPYHLTGGTAFLERQEVKDALSWLRLVVNPDDDAAFLRAVQSPKREVGATSLAKLAEMAQHAHLPMSRAAESMGALKALTPRAANGLSAFTDILR
;
A
#
# COMPACT_ATOMS: atom_id res chain seq x y z
N MET A 1 -21.67 -15.18 16.62
CA MET A 1 -21.37 -14.38 17.85
C MET A 1 -21.01 -15.24 19.07
N ASN A 2 -21.51 -16.49 19.21
CA ASN A 2 -21.25 -17.32 20.41
C ASN A 2 -19.79 -17.69 20.66
N SER A 3 -18.91 -17.54 19.67
CA SER A 3 -17.47 -17.86 19.78
C SER A 3 -16.57 -16.64 19.99
N LEU A 4 -17.13 -15.45 20.16
CA LEU A 4 -16.40 -14.23 20.49
C LEU A 4 -16.34 -14.03 22.00
N ASN A 5 -15.20 -13.54 22.50
CA ASN A 5 -15.11 -13.08 23.88
C ASN A 5 -15.87 -11.76 24.10
N LEU A 6 -16.00 -11.31 25.35
CA LEU A 6 -16.79 -10.13 25.68
C LEU A 6 -16.30 -8.85 24.97
N PRO A 7 -15.00 -8.48 25.01
CA PRO A 7 -14.49 -7.32 24.29
C PRO A 7 -14.73 -7.38 22.77
N GLN A 8 -14.50 -8.54 22.16
CA GLN A 8 -14.77 -8.74 20.72
C GLN A 8 -16.26 -8.56 20.40
N ARG A 9 -17.17 -9.09 21.24
CA ARG A 9 -18.61 -8.91 21.05
C ARG A 9 -19.02 -7.44 21.20
N ASN A 10 -18.45 -6.72 22.16
CA ASN A 10 -18.72 -5.30 22.35
C ASN A 10 -18.25 -4.51 21.11
N ALA A 11 -17.06 -4.79 20.60
CA ALA A 11 -16.55 -4.17 19.38
C ALA A 11 -17.46 -4.44 18.16
N VAL A 12 -17.96 -5.66 18.00
CA VAL A 12 -18.87 -6.02 16.90
C VAL A 12 -20.23 -5.31 17.04
N LYS A 13 -20.76 -5.18 18.24
CA LYS A 13 -22.08 -4.57 18.50
C LYS A 13 -22.09 -3.04 18.46
N HIS A 14 -20.94 -2.40 18.65
CA HIS A 14 -20.83 -0.94 18.55
C HIS A 14 -20.93 -0.50 17.08
N CYS A 15 -22.10 -0.14 16.62
CA CYS A 15 -22.38 0.17 15.21
C CYS A 15 -22.58 1.65 14.91
N ASP A 16 -22.71 2.48 15.93
CA ASP A 16 -23.01 3.90 15.80
C ASP A 16 -21.86 4.73 16.35
N GLY A 17 -21.31 5.62 15.54
CA GLY A 17 -20.18 6.47 15.92
C GLY A 17 -18.79 5.82 15.77
N PRO A 18 -17.73 6.54 16.20
CA PRO A 18 -16.35 6.15 16.01
C PRO A 18 -15.89 5.10 17.02
N LEU A 19 -15.22 4.07 16.54
CA LEU A 19 -14.66 3.00 17.37
C LEU A 19 -13.19 2.77 17.02
N LEU A 20 -12.34 2.75 18.02
CA LEU A 20 -10.96 2.26 17.96
C LEU A 20 -10.85 0.94 18.73
N VAL A 21 -10.42 -0.10 18.06
CA VAL A 21 -10.12 -1.41 18.66
C VAL A 21 -8.61 -1.57 18.73
N LEU A 22 -8.05 -1.40 19.92
CA LEU A 22 -6.64 -1.67 20.19
C LEU A 22 -6.46 -3.15 20.48
N ALA A 23 -5.92 -3.87 19.52
CA ALA A 23 -5.96 -5.31 19.49
C ALA A 23 -4.54 -5.88 19.36
N GLY A 24 -4.00 -6.42 20.41
CA GLY A 24 -2.67 -7.03 20.41
C GLY A 24 -2.53 -8.17 19.40
N ALA A 25 -1.30 -8.57 19.12
CA ALA A 25 -1.01 -9.67 18.23
C ALA A 25 -1.81 -10.93 18.59
N GLY A 26 -2.42 -11.61 17.62
CA GLY A 26 -3.16 -12.85 17.84
C GLY A 26 -4.46 -12.72 18.63
N SER A 27 -4.96 -11.50 18.90
CA SER A 27 -6.22 -11.27 19.63
C SER A 27 -7.48 -11.33 18.77
N GLY A 28 -7.33 -11.54 17.45
CA GLY A 28 -8.44 -11.70 16.51
C GLY A 28 -8.91 -10.40 15.87
N LYS A 29 -8.02 -9.44 15.59
CA LYS A 29 -8.31 -8.19 14.85
C LYS A 29 -9.20 -8.41 13.63
N THR A 30 -8.72 -9.17 12.66
CA THR A 30 -9.43 -9.46 11.42
C THR A 30 -10.77 -10.17 11.65
N ARG A 31 -10.86 -11.01 12.69
CA ARG A 31 -12.12 -11.67 13.07
C ARG A 31 -13.18 -10.66 13.51
N VAL A 32 -12.80 -9.66 14.30
CA VAL A 32 -13.72 -8.58 14.72
C VAL A 32 -14.25 -7.82 13.51
N ILE A 33 -13.38 -7.48 12.54
CA ILE A 33 -13.79 -6.81 11.30
C ILE A 33 -14.81 -7.65 10.53
N ILE A 34 -14.51 -8.93 10.29
CA ILE A 34 -15.40 -9.84 9.55
C ILE A 34 -16.76 -9.99 10.24
N GLU A 35 -16.75 -10.26 11.55
CA GLU A 35 -17.99 -10.43 12.31
C GLU A 35 -18.79 -9.12 12.42
N LYS A 36 -18.11 -7.97 12.43
CA LYS A 36 -18.78 -6.66 12.42
C LYS A 36 -19.43 -6.38 11.07
N ILE A 37 -18.75 -6.62 9.95
CA ILE A 37 -19.37 -6.51 8.63
C ILE A 37 -20.59 -7.43 8.53
N ALA A 38 -20.43 -8.68 8.93
CA ALA A 38 -21.52 -9.63 8.93
C ALA A 38 -22.70 -9.17 9.81
N HIS A 39 -22.40 -8.60 10.98
CA HIS A 39 -23.42 -8.07 11.88
C HIS A 39 -24.16 -6.87 11.28
N LEU A 40 -23.46 -5.89 10.72
CA LEU A 40 -24.04 -4.71 10.06
C LEU A 40 -25.01 -5.11 8.94
N VAL A 41 -24.60 -6.07 8.12
CA VAL A 41 -25.41 -6.56 6.99
C VAL A 41 -26.61 -7.39 7.47
N THR A 42 -26.38 -8.41 8.30
CA THR A 42 -27.44 -9.34 8.72
C THR A 42 -28.48 -8.74 9.66
N SER A 43 -28.11 -7.69 10.41
CA SER A 43 -29.04 -6.94 11.25
C SER A 43 -29.84 -5.88 10.48
N GLY A 44 -29.56 -5.69 9.18
CA GLY A 44 -30.20 -4.65 8.37
C GLY A 44 -29.77 -3.22 8.67
N ARG A 45 -28.76 -3.02 9.54
CA ARG A 45 -28.26 -1.68 9.91
C ARG A 45 -27.58 -0.96 8.74
N MET A 46 -26.83 -1.71 7.91
CA MET A 46 -26.12 -1.14 6.77
C MET A 46 -26.09 -2.13 5.61
N PRO A 47 -26.54 -1.75 4.41
CA PRO A 47 -26.42 -2.60 3.23
C PRO A 47 -24.93 -2.74 2.83
N ALA A 48 -24.54 -3.92 2.35
CA ALA A 48 -23.14 -4.24 2.02
C ALA A 48 -22.51 -3.21 1.07
N LYS A 49 -23.25 -2.72 0.08
CA LYS A 49 -22.80 -1.71 -0.89
C LYS A 49 -22.38 -0.36 -0.28
N ARG A 50 -22.81 -0.07 0.95
CA ARG A 50 -22.45 1.13 1.71
C ARG A 50 -21.37 0.88 2.76
N ILE A 51 -20.79 -0.30 2.80
CA ILE A 51 -19.68 -0.64 3.71
C ILE A 51 -18.39 -0.65 2.91
N ALA A 52 -17.35 0.04 3.42
CA ALA A 52 -15.98 -0.07 2.93
C ALA A 52 -15.07 -0.62 4.02
N ALA A 53 -14.35 -1.71 3.70
CA ALA A 53 -13.32 -2.27 4.56
C ALA A 53 -11.97 -2.14 3.87
N ILE A 54 -11.04 -1.43 4.52
CA ILE A 54 -9.73 -1.09 4.01
C ILE A 54 -8.67 -1.84 4.79
N THR A 55 -7.70 -2.39 4.08
CA THR A 55 -6.54 -3.06 4.66
C THR A 55 -5.26 -2.62 3.94
N PHE A 56 -4.09 -2.99 4.48
CA PHE A 56 -2.81 -2.53 3.98
C PHE A 56 -2.32 -3.28 2.74
N THR A 57 -2.69 -4.56 2.58
CA THR A 57 -2.19 -5.40 1.50
C THR A 57 -3.30 -6.08 0.70
N ASN A 58 -3.05 -6.29 -0.59
CA ASN A 58 -3.97 -7.03 -1.45
C ASN A 58 -4.18 -8.48 -0.96
N LYS A 59 -3.15 -9.09 -0.35
CA LYS A 59 -3.25 -10.43 0.26
C LYS A 59 -4.25 -10.42 1.41
N ALA A 60 -4.16 -9.46 2.33
CA ALA A 60 -5.09 -9.32 3.44
C ALA A 60 -6.52 -9.03 2.96
N ALA A 61 -6.68 -8.18 1.94
CA ALA A 61 -7.99 -7.92 1.33
C ALA A 61 -8.60 -9.19 0.72
N LYS A 62 -7.80 -10.00 0.02
CA LYS A 62 -8.25 -11.28 -0.55
C LYS A 62 -8.66 -12.26 0.55
N GLU A 63 -7.82 -12.45 1.56
CA GLU A 63 -8.10 -13.35 2.69
C GLU A 63 -9.37 -12.93 3.46
N MET A 64 -9.54 -11.63 3.69
CA MET A 64 -10.75 -11.08 4.33
C MET A 64 -11.99 -11.35 3.50
N ARG A 65 -11.92 -11.21 2.17
CA ARG A 65 -13.01 -11.52 1.24
C ARG A 65 -13.39 -13.00 1.28
N GLU A 66 -12.41 -13.89 1.27
CA GLU A 66 -12.64 -15.34 1.34
C GLU A 66 -13.30 -15.75 2.66
N ARG A 67 -12.83 -15.19 3.77
CA ARG A 67 -13.40 -15.44 5.11
C ARG A 67 -14.82 -14.88 5.22
N LEU A 68 -15.07 -13.71 4.68
CA LEU A 68 -16.39 -13.09 4.69
C LEU A 68 -17.38 -13.87 3.81
N GLY A 69 -16.97 -14.39 2.64
CA GLY A 69 -17.78 -15.23 1.77
C GLY A 69 -18.24 -16.54 2.45
N LYS A 70 -17.43 -17.07 3.39
CA LYS A 70 -17.85 -18.21 4.24
C LYS A 70 -18.88 -17.80 5.31
N ARG A 71 -18.92 -16.52 5.67
CA ARG A 71 -19.76 -16.00 6.76
C ARG A 71 -21.07 -15.42 6.28
N LEU A 72 -21.08 -14.77 5.12
CA LEU A 72 -22.26 -14.23 4.44
C LEU A 72 -22.54 -15.11 3.23
N LYS A 73 -23.78 -15.63 3.15
CA LYS A 73 -24.21 -16.52 2.06
C LYS A 73 -24.97 -15.76 0.99
N GLY A 74 -24.91 -16.26 -0.24
CA GLY A 74 -25.58 -15.65 -1.39
C GLY A 74 -25.10 -14.22 -1.65
N ASP A 75 -26.00 -13.36 -2.10
CA ASP A 75 -25.73 -11.98 -2.50
C ASP A 75 -25.59 -10.99 -1.33
N ALA A 76 -25.58 -11.48 -0.08
CA ALA A 76 -25.54 -10.63 1.12
C ALA A 76 -24.27 -9.76 1.21
N ALA A 77 -23.19 -10.13 0.52
CA ALA A 77 -21.94 -9.36 0.43
C ALA A 77 -21.83 -8.56 -0.88
N GLU A 78 -22.84 -8.54 -1.73
CA GLU A 78 -22.81 -7.86 -3.02
C GLU A 78 -22.62 -6.34 -2.84
N GLY A 79 -21.72 -5.77 -3.64
CA GLY A 79 -21.41 -4.35 -3.60
C GLY A 79 -20.49 -3.91 -2.46
N LEU A 80 -20.10 -4.81 -1.52
CA LEU A 80 -19.14 -4.50 -0.46
C LEU A 80 -17.81 -4.05 -1.07
N THR A 81 -17.31 -2.90 -0.63
CA THR A 81 -15.96 -2.43 -1.00
C THR A 81 -14.96 -3.01 -0.01
N LEU A 82 -14.10 -3.92 -0.48
CA LEU A 82 -13.03 -4.54 0.31
C LEU A 82 -11.74 -4.45 -0.48
N CYS A 83 -10.82 -3.54 -0.07
CA CYS A 83 -9.67 -3.16 -0.85
C CYS A 83 -8.55 -2.54 0.01
N THR A 84 -7.44 -2.14 -0.61
CA THR A 84 -6.40 -1.32 0.02
C THR A 84 -6.73 0.17 -0.11
N PHE A 85 -6.03 1.04 0.66
CA PHE A 85 -6.14 2.48 0.50
C PHE A 85 -5.88 2.92 -0.95
N HIS A 86 -4.82 2.43 -1.56
CA HIS A 86 -4.47 2.76 -2.95
C HIS A 86 -5.54 2.30 -3.95
N ALA A 87 -6.13 1.13 -3.75
CA ALA A 87 -7.20 0.65 -4.63
C ALA A 87 -8.49 1.46 -4.46
N LEU A 88 -8.79 1.96 -3.24
CA LEU A 88 -9.88 2.89 -3.02
C LEU A 88 -9.62 4.23 -3.72
N GLY A 89 -8.41 4.77 -3.57
CA GLY A 89 -8.00 6.01 -4.22
C GLY A 89 -8.03 5.90 -5.75
N LEU A 90 -7.58 4.78 -6.30
CA LEU A 90 -7.70 4.51 -7.73
C LEU A 90 -9.17 4.50 -8.18
N LYS A 91 -10.05 3.81 -7.45
CA LYS A 91 -11.49 3.79 -7.74
C LYS A 91 -12.10 5.20 -7.69
N PHE A 92 -11.66 6.01 -6.70
CA PHE A 92 -12.06 7.40 -6.59
C PHE A 92 -11.64 8.19 -7.84
N LEU A 93 -10.35 8.16 -8.20
CA LEU A 93 -9.82 8.89 -9.34
C LEU A 93 -10.42 8.42 -10.68
N GLN A 94 -10.76 7.14 -10.83
CA GLN A 94 -11.45 6.65 -12.04
C GLN A 94 -12.84 7.28 -12.22
N ILE A 95 -13.50 7.64 -11.13
CA ILE A 95 -14.83 8.27 -11.14
C ILE A 95 -14.69 9.78 -11.26
N GLU A 96 -13.83 10.39 -10.44
CA GLU A 96 -13.67 11.83 -10.27
C GLU A 96 -12.45 12.40 -11.03
N HIS A 97 -11.97 11.70 -12.06
CA HIS A 97 -10.74 12.07 -12.80
C HIS A 97 -10.74 13.54 -13.27
N ALA A 98 -11.90 14.06 -13.70
CA ALA A 98 -12.01 15.41 -14.20
C ALA A 98 -11.76 16.47 -13.11
N SER A 99 -12.11 16.19 -11.85
CA SER A 99 -11.91 17.12 -10.72
C SER A 99 -10.43 17.38 -10.40
N VAL A 100 -9.53 16.52 -10.88
CA VAL A 100 -8.06 16.65 -10.73
C VAL A 100 -7.36 16.91 -12.05
N GLY A 101 -8.10 17.22 -13.12
CA GLY A 101 -7.55 17.49 -14.45
C GLY A 101 -7.01 16.26 -15.18
N LEU A 102 -7.35 15.06 -14.74
CA LEU A 102 -6.98 13.80 -15.42
C LEU A 102 -7.98 13.47 -16.54
N LYS A 103 -7.50 12.87 -17.59
CA LYS A 103 -8.33 12.25 -18.63
C LYS A 103 -8.66 10.81 -18.24
N ARG A 104 -9.73 10.23 -18.79
CA ARG A 104 -10.02 8.81 -18.64
C ARG A 104 -8.86 7.96 -19.13
N GLY A 105 -8.62 6.83 -18.48
CA GLY A 105 -7.51 5.95 -18.86
C GLY A 105 -6.14 6.47 -18.45
N PHE A 106 -6.07 7.37 -17.46
CA PHE A 106 -4.80 7.84 -16.90
C PHE A 106 -3.92 6.67 -16.45
N SER A 107 -2.61 6.87 -16.52
CA SER A 107 -1.61 5.86 -16.17
C SER A 107 -1.18 5.96 -14.72
N ILE A 108 -0.75 4.83 -14.16
CA ILE A 108 -0.15 4.78 -12.81
C ILE A 108 1.33 4.47 -12.98
N PHE A 109 2.18 5.41 -12.58
CA PHE A 109 3.63 5.22 -12.54
C PHE A 109 4.01 4.43 -11.30
N ASP A 110 4.76 3.37 -11.51
CA ASP A 110 5.34 2.61 -10.40
C ASP A 110 6.60 3.31 -9.84
N ALA A 111 7.27 2.66 -8.88
CA ALA A 111 8.46 3.21 -8.25
C ALA A 111 9.63 3.39 -9.23
N ASP A 112 9.75 2.52 -10.24
CA ASP A 112 10.80 2.58 -11.26
C ASP A 112 10.50 3.69 -12.27
N ASP A 113 9.23 3.80 -12.72
CA ASP A 113 8.78 4.85 -13.61
C ASP A 113 8.97 6.24 -12.96
N SER A 114 8.55 6.39 -11.73
CA SER A 114 8.72 7.62 -10.94
C SER A 114 10.19 7.99 -10.78
N ASN A 115 11.03 7.01 -10.46
CA ASN A 115 12.48 7.19 -10.31
C ASN A 115 13.13 7.62 -11.63
N ALA A 116 12.73 7.04 -12.77
CA ALA A 116 13.21 7.43 -14.08
C ALA A 116 12.87 8.89 -14.39
N GLN A 117 11.63 9.32 -14.11
CA GLN A 117 11.21 10.71 -14.33
C GLN A 117 11.97 11.71 -13.44
N ILE A 118 12.16 11.37 -12.18
CA ILE A 118 12.92 12.24 -11.24
C ILE A 118 14.37 12.33 -11.68
N LYS A 119 15.00 11.22 -12.06
CA LYS A 119 16.37 11.16 -12.58
C LYS A 119 16.53 12.04 -13.81
N ASP A 120 15.59 12.01 -14.75
CA ASP A 120 15.62 12.84 -15.94
C ASP A 120 15.49 14.34 -15.65
N LEU A 121 14.80 14.69 -14.54
CA LEU A 121 14.69 16.06 -14.05
C LEU A 121 15.95 16.55 -13.32
N MET A 122 16.89 15.62 -12.98
CA MET A 122 18.13 15.85 -12.25
C MET A 122 19.36 15.40 -13.05
N PRO A 123 19.60 15.91 -14.28
CA PRO A 123 20.68 15.43 -15.13
C PRO A 123 22.06 15.60 -14.45
N GLY A 124 22.88 14.57 -14.53
CA GLY A 124 24.20 14.57 -13.91
C GLY A 124 24.26 14.33 -12.40
N SER A 125 23.11 14.15 -11.74
CA SER A 125 23.07 13.87 -10.31
C SER A 125 23.46 12.43 -10.01
N LYS A 126 24.07 12.22 -8.83
CA LYS A 126 24.40 10.88 -8.32
C LYS A 126 23.12 10.12 -7.94
N PRO A 127 23.12 8.77 -8.02
CA PRO A 127 21.95 7.96 -7.64
C PRO A 127 21.40 8.26 -6.25
N ASP A 128 22.27 8.45 -5.25
CA ASP A 128 21.86 8.75 -3.87
C ASP A 128 21.13 10.10 -3.75
N ALA A 129 21.51 11.10 -4.58
CA ALA A 129 20.83 12.39 -4.59
C ALA A 129 19.44 12.29 -5.21
N VAL A 130 19.27 11.45 -6.24
CA VAL A 130 17.97 11.18 -6.87
C VAL A 130 17.04 10.46 -5.89
N GLU A 131 17.54 9.42 -5.21
CA GLU A 131 16.78 8.69 -4.21
C GLU A 131 16.38 9.58 -3.02
N MET A 132 17.29 10.44 -2.56
CA MET A 132 16.97 11.42 -1.50
C MET A 132 15.87 12.39 -1.95
N ALA A 133 15.94 12.94 -3.15
CA ALA A 133 14.94 13.86 -3.68
C ALA A 133 13.58 13.17 -3.81
N LYS A 134 13.55 11.94 -4.33
CA LYS A 134 12.35 11.10 -4.41
C LYS A 134 11.72 10.91 -3.03
N ASN A 135 12.52 10.56 -2.02
CA ASN A 135 12.02 10.35 -0.66
C ASN A 135 11.46 11.63 -0.04
N LEU A 136 12.06 12.79 -0.31
CA LEU A 136 11.53 14.08 0.15
C LEU A 136 10.21 14.44 -0.55
N ILE A 137 10.08 14.20 -1.85
CA ILE A 137 8.83 14.39 -2.61
C ILE A 137 7.74 13.46 -2.06
N SER A 138 8.03 12.17 -1.92
CA SER A 138 7.08 11.20 -1.38
C SER A 138 6.64 11.59 0.04
N ARG A 139 7.57 12.03 0.89
CA ARG A 139 7.25 12.52 2.24
C ARG A 139 6.30 13.73 2.20
N ALA A 140 6.54 14.70 1.31
CA ALA A 140 5.65 15.85 1.14
C ALA A 140 4.24 15.41 0.69
N LYS A 141 4.14 14.51 -0.32
CA LYS A 141 2.86 13.95 -0.78
C LYS A 141 2.13 13.21 0.33
N ASN A 142 2.84 12.39 1.12
CA ASN A 142 2.27 11.63 2.23
C ASN A 142 1.83 12.51 3.41
N ALA A 143 2.44 13.69 3.58
CA ALA A 143 1.94 14.74 4.46
C ALA A 143 0.75 15.51 3.88
N GLY A 144 0.33 15.20 2.65
CA GLY A 144 -0.77 15.86 1.94
C GLY A 144 -0.45 17.25 1.42
N LEU A 145 0.84 17.60 1.30
CA LEU A 145 1.26 18.93 0.86
C LEU A 145 1.27 19.04 -0.67
N SER A 146 0.82 20.17 -1.18
CA SER A 146 1.08 20.59 -2.56
C SER A 146 2.56 20.97 -2.73
N PRO A 147 3.07 21.12 -3.98
CA PRO A 147 4.43 21.61 -4.21
C PRO A 147 4.69 22.98 -3.56
N GLU A 148 3.71 23.90 -3.61
CA GLU A 148 3.78 25.24 -3.03
C GLU A 148 3.81 25.18 -1.51
N GLU A 149 2.96 24.37 -0.90
CA GLU A 149 2.93 24.16 0.54
C GLU A 149 4.22 23.47 1.03
N ALA A 150 4.74 22.50 0.29
CA ALA A 150 6.01 21.86 0.58
C ALA A 150 7.18 22.86 0.53
N LEU A 151 7.17 23.79 -0.44
CA LEU A 151 8.16 24.86 -0.53
C LEU A 151 8.05 25.83 0.67
N ALA A 152 6.84 26.23 1.03
CA ALA A 152 6.59 27.13 2.17
C ALA A 152 6.97 26.48 3.51
N ALA A 153 6.80 25.18 3.67
CA ALA A 153 7.14 24.41 4.87
C ALA A 153 8.63 24.04 4.96
N SER A 154 9.41 24.26 3.90
CA SER A 154 10.82 23.85 3.81
C SER A 154 11.71 24.58 4.81
N LYS A 155 12.48 23.86 5.61
CA LYS A 155 13.40 24.40 6.63
C LYS A 155 14.86 24.39 6.19
N THR A 156 15.20 23.57 5.19
CA THR A 156 16.58 23.39 4.70
C THR A 156 16.66 23.66 3.20
N ALA A 157 17.84 24.01 2.71
CA ALA A 157 18.08 24.19 1.27
C ALA A 157 17.73 22.91 0.47
N ARG A 158 18.01 21.74 1.03
CA ARG A 158 17.66 20.44 0.40
C ARG A 158 16.15 20.25 0.25
N GLU A 159 15.37 20.62 1.26
CA GLU A 159 13.90 20.54 1.20
C GLU A 159 13.36 21.54 0.18
N GLN A 160 13.93 22.75 0.09
CA GLN A 160 13.56 23.75 -0.91
C GLN A 160 13.82 23.25 -2.34
N ASP A 161 15.00 22.66 -2.58
CA ASP A 161 15.34 22.11 -3.89
C ASP A 161 14.43 20.92 -4.25
N ALA A 162 14.12 20.06 -3.28
CA ALA A 162 13.18 18.95 -3.46
C ALA A 162 11.75 19.46 -3.74
N ALA A 163 11.29 20.53 -3.09
CA ALA A 163 9.97 21.11 -3.33
C ALA A 163 9.87 21.75 -4.73
N LYS A 164 10.93 22.44 -5.20
CA LYS A 164 11.00 22.95 -6.58
C LYS A 164 11.00 21.81 -7.59
N LEU A 165 11.72 20.73 -7.29
CA LEU A 165 11.72 19.52 -8.13
C LEU A 165 10.34 18.86 -8.12
N TYR A 166 9.66 18.85 -6.99
CA TYR A 166 8.30 18.30 -6.85
C TYR A 166 7.32 19.00 -7.79
N ALA A 167 7.36 20.35 -7.88
CA ALA A 167 6.52 21.07 -8.83
C ALA A 167 6.78 20.65 -10.29
N ARG A 168 8.06 20.47 -10.68
CA ARG A 168 8.44 20.01 -12.02
C ARG A 168 8.02 18.56 -12.27
N TYR A 169 8.15 17.72 -11.27
CA TYR A 169 7.73 16.31 -11.34
C TYR A 169 6.21 16.19 -11.47
N GLN A 170 5.45 16.96 -10.70
CA GLN A 170 3.99 16.97 -10.78
C GLN A 170 3.49 17.48 -12.13
N ALA A 171 4.11 18.53 -12.69
CA ALA A 171 3.82 19.03 -14.03
C ALA A 171 4.09 17.94 -15.09
N ARG A 172 5.15 17.15 -14.93
CA ARG A 172 5.47 16.04 -15.83
C ARG A 172 4.45 14.91 -15.75
N LEU A 173 4.02 14.52 -14.54
CA LEU A 173 2.94 13.54 -14.36
C LEU A 173 1.65 14.01 -15.06
N SER A 174 1.29 15.28 -14.90
CA SER A 174 0.13 15.87 -15.59
C SER A 174 0.28 15.82 -17.11
N THR A 175 1.46 16.12 -17.64
CA THR A 175 1.76 16.06 -19.09
C THR A 175 1.56 14.64 -19.65
N PHE A 176 1.92 13.61 -18.88
CA PHE A 176 1.75 12.20 -19.26
C PHE A 176 0.37 11.64 -18.89
N ASN A 177 -0.56 12.47 -18.45
CA ASN A 177 -1.84 12.00 -17.90
C ASN A 177 -1.64 10.85 -16.91
N ALA A 178 -0.72 11.01 -15.97
CA ALA A 178 -0.28 9.98 -15.05
C ALA A 178 -0.37 10.44 -13.59
N VAL A 179 -0.48 9.47 -12.71
CA VAL A 179 -0.36 9.62 -11.25
C VAL A 179 0.68 8.63 -10.74
N ASP A 180 1.35 8.94 -9.64
CA ASP A 180 2.14 7.95 -8.91
C ASP A 180 1.35 7.33 -7.75
N PHE A 181 1.97 6.42 -7.01
CA PHE A 181 1.30 5.77 -5.87
C PHE A 181 0.88 6.73 -4.77
N ASP A 182 1.68 7.77 -4.50
CA ASP A 182 1.35 8.76 -3.47
C ASP A 182 0.14 9.62 -3.90
N ASP A 183 0.03 9.93 -5.19
CA ASP A 183 -1.10 10.68 -5.76
C ASP A 183 -2.42 9.90 -5.68
N LEU A 184 -2.39 8.55 -5.67
CA LEU A 184 -3.60 7.75 -5.46
C LEU A 184 -4.28 8.02 -4.11
N ILE A 185 -3.56 8.57 -3.14
CA ILE A 185 -4.11 8.96 -1.84
C ILE A 185 -4.27 10.48 -1.75
N ARG A 186 -3.23 11.23 -2.14
CA ARG A 186 -3.18 12.69 -1.99
C ARG A 186 -4.29 13.38 -2.80
N LEU A 187 -4.47 13.01 -4.07
CA LEU A 187 -5.46 13.67 -4.94
C LEU A 187 -6.91 13.44 -4.47
N PRO A 188 -7.34 12.23 -4.10
CA PRO A 188 -8.64 12.03 -3.47
C PRO A 188 -8.86 12.88 -2.22
N VAL A 189 -7.87 12.98 -1.34
CA VAL A 189 -7.95 13.86 -0.15
C VAL A 189 -8.15 15.29 -0.56
N GLN A 190 -7.34 15.80 -1.50
CA GLN A 190 -7.43 17.16 -1.99
C GLN A 190 -8.83 17.49 -2.56
N VAL A 191 -9.41 16.59 -3.36
CA VAL A 191 -10.77 16.81 -3.90
C VAL A 191 -11.80 16.80 -2.78
N LEU A 192 -11.77 15.79 -1.92
CA LEU A 192 -12.76 15.62 -0.86
C LEU A 192 -12.71 16.74 0.20
N GLU A 193 -11.57 17.40 0.40
CA GLU A 193 -11.45 18.53 1.32
C GLU A 193 -11.89 19.85 0.68
N ASN A 194 -11.77 19.98 -0.64
CA ASN A 194 -12.06 21.24 -1.36
C ASN A 194 -13.46 21.24 -2.04
N ASP A 195 -14.08 20.08 -2.24
CA ASP A 195 -15.39 19.94 -2.87
C ASP A 195 -16.38 19.25 -1.92
N ALA A 196 -17.27 20.06 -1.32
CA ALA A 196 -18.24 19.57 -0.34
C ALA A 196 -19.32 18.65 -0.96
N GLU A 197 -19.65 18.84 -2.23
CA GLU A 197 -20.66 18.04 -2.93
C GLU A 197 -20.12 16.65 -3.23
N ILE A 198 -18.89 16.56 -3.77
CA ILE A 198 -18.20 15.29 -3.99
C ILE A 198 -18.00 14.57 -2.65
N ALA A 199 -17.56 15.29 -1.61
CA ALA A 199 -17.38 14.70 -0.28
C ALA A 199 -18.70 14.14 0.29
N ALA A 200 -19.80 14.86 0.15
CA ALA A 200 -21.13 14.39 0.59
C ALA A 200 -21.57 13.12 -0.16
N ALA A 201 -21.43 13.11 -1.49
CA ALA A 201 -21.76 11.95 -2.32
C ALA A 201 -20.92 10.70 -1.94
N TRP A 202 -19.64 10.87 -1.64
CA TRP A 202 -18.78 9.77 -1.21
C TRP A 202 -19.10 9.29 0.20
N ARG A 203 -19.46 10.17 1.14
CA ARG A 203 -19.95 9.78 2.48
C ARG A 203 -21.29 9.03 2.40
N GLU A 204 -22.15 9.39 1.48
CA GLU A 204 -23.39 8.62 1.26
C GLU A 204 -23.09 7.24 0.67
N ARG A 205 -22.15 7.15 -0.26
CA ARG A 205 -21.70 5.88 -0.85
C ARG A 205 -21.03 4.98 0.19
N ILE A 206 -20.23 5.56 1.13
CA ILE A 206 -19.56 4.84 2.22
C ILE A 206 -20.23 5.24 3.54
N GLY A 207 -21.30 4.54 3.88
CA GLY A 207 -22.04 4.80 5.12
C GLY A 207 -21.34 4.24 6.37
N TYR A 208 -20.45 3.26 6.22
CA TYR A 208 -19.64 2.71 7.31
C TYR A 208 -18.23 2.32 6.82
N LEU A 209 -17.23 2.78 7.53
CA LEU A 209 -15.83 2.54 7.19
C LEU A 209 -15.17 1.61 8.22
N LEU A 210 -14.47 0.58 7.75
CA LEU A 210 -13.62 -0.26 8.59
C LEU A 210 -12.17 -0.16 8.09
N VAL A 211 -11.22 -0.01 9.00
CA VAL A 211 -9.79 0.09 8.67
C VAL A 211 -9.02 -0.90 9.52
N ASP A 212 -8.31 -1.82 8.87
CA ASP A 212 -7.39 -2.76 9.51
C ASP A 212 -5.98 -2.17 9.54
N GLU A 213 -5.19 -2.55 10.55
CA GLU A 213 -3.80 -2.11 10.76
C GLU A 213 -3.65 -0.57 10.75
N CYS A 214 -4.57 0.13 11.42
CA CYS A 214 -4.63 1.59 11.36
C CYS A 214 -3.38 2.29 11.94
N GLN A 215 -2.54 1.61 12.74
CA GLN A 215 -1.25 2.13 13.22
C GLN A 215 -0.24 2.36 12.10
N ASP A 216 -0.43 1.73 10.94
CA ASP A 216 0.48 1.84 9.81
C ASP A 216 0.06 2.93 8.80
N THR A 217 -1.00 3.70 9.12
CA THR A 217 -1.47 4.80 8.27
C THR A 217 -0.52 5.99 8.30
N ASN A 218 -0.29 6.60 7.14
CA ASN A 218 0.34 7.92 7.03
C ASN A 218 -0.70 9.05 7.16
N ASP A 219 -0.24 10.30 7.20
CA ASP A 219 -1.12 11.46 7.41
C ASP A 219 -2.16 11.60 6.29
N ALA A 220 -1.79 11.38 5.02
CA ALA A 220 -2.73 11.45 3.91
C ALA A 220 -3.81 10.36 3.99
N GLN A 221 -3.46 9.14 4.38
CA GLN A 221 -4.41 8.05 4.58
C GLN A 221 -5.35 8.32 5.76
N TYR A 222 -4.83 8.88 6.84
CA TYR A 222 -5.64 9.30 7.97
C TYR A 222 -6.62 10.43 7.59
N ARG A 223 -6.16 11.45 6.83
CA ARG A 223 -7.02 12.50 6.29
C ARG A 223 -8.11 11.92 5.39
N LEU A 224 -7.77 10.96 4.51
CA LEU A 224 -8.75 10.27 3.67
C LEU A 224 -9.83 9.56 4.51
N LEU A 225 -9.41 8.82 5.55
CA LEU A 225 -10.34 8.21 6.50
C LEU A 225 -11.26 9.26 7.12
N LYS A 226 -10.68 10.36 7.63
CA LYS A 226 -11.41 11.43 8.32
C LYS A 226 -12.46 12.10 7.43
N VAL A 227 -12.11 12.41 6.19
CA VAL A 227 -13.04 13.04 5.24
C VAL A 227 -14.17 12.08 4.85
N LEU A 228 -13.88 10.80 4.63
CA LEU A 228 -14.88 9.79 4.29
C LEU A 228 -15.80 9.45 5.48
N ALA A 229 -15.25 9.35 6.68
CA ALA A 229 -16.04 9.10 7.89
C ALA A 229 -16.94 10.31 8.26
N GLY A 230 -16.49 11.51 7.91
CA GLY A 230 -17.20 12.74 8.20
C GLY A 230 -17.30 13.05 9.69
N PRO A 231 -18.07 14.08 10.09
CA PRO A 231 -18.18 14.51 11.48
C PRO A 231 -18.93 13.51 12.38
N GLN A 232 -19.76 12.65 11.81
CA GLN A 232 -20.47 11.61 12.57
C GLN A 232 -19.57 10.44 12.95
N GLY A 233 -18.48 10.21 12.20
CA GLY A 233 -17.47 9.23 12.49
C GLY A 233 -17.98 7.79 12.48
N ASN A 234 -18.82 7.40 11.55
CA ASN A 234 -19.27 6.01 11.43
C ASN A 234 -18.16 5.10 10.92
N PHE A 235 -17.19 4.81 11.79
CA PHE A 235 -16.07 3.94 11.45
C PHE A 235 -15.65 3.01 12.59
N THR A 236 -14.91 1.98 12.21
CA THR A 236 -14.14 1.15 13.14
C THR A 236 -12.71 1.05 12.64
N CYS A 237 -11.78 1.59 13.40
CA CYS A 237 -10.36 1.37 13.22
C CYS A 237 -9.89 0.23 14.11
N VAL A 238 -9.15 -0.70 13.55
CA VAL A 238 -8.54 -1.80 14.28
C VAL A 238 -7.04 -1.72 14.09
N GLY A 239 -6.29 -1.78 15.17
CA GLY A 239 -4.84 -1.65 15.10
C GLY A 239 -4.13 -2.07 16.38
N ASP A 240 -2.82 -2.02 16.33
CA ASP A 240 -1.92 -2.30 17.44
C ASP A 240 -0.74 -1.34 17.38
N ASP A 241 -0.72 -0.35 18.25
CA ASP A 241 0.37 0.63 18.36
C ASP A 241 1.73 -0.04 18.55
N ASP A 242 1.77 -1.21 19.22
CA ASP A 242 2.98 -2.00 19.43
C ASP A 242 3.50 -2.68 18.16
N GLN A 243 2.70 -2.74 17.09
CA GLN A 243 3.06 -3.31 15.80
C GLN A 243 3.40 -2.26 14.73
N SER A 244 3.49 -0.98 15.08
CA SER A 244 3.85 0.08 14.13
C SER A 244 5.34 0.00 13.75
N ILE A 245 5.65 -0.65 12.64
CA ILE A 245 7.02 -0.85 12.13
C ILE A 245 7.26 -0.21 10.75
N TYR A 246 6.32 0.62 10.26
CA TYR A 246 6.39 1.26 8.96
C TYR A 246 6.66 2.78 9.01
N ALA A 247 7.20 3.30 10.12
CA ALA A 247 7.56 4.72 10.23
C ALA A 247 8.52 5.17 9.09
N TRP A 248 9.43 4.30 8.64
CA TRP A 248 10.33 4.54 7.52
C TRP A 248 9.61 4.64 6.16
N ARG A 249 8.34 4.21 6.07
CA ARG A 249 7.43 4.41 4.92
C ARG A 249 6.48 5.59 5.12
N GLY A 250 6.66 6.38 6.17
CA GLY A 250 5.80 7.51 6.48
C GLY A 250 4.59 7.18 7.35
N ALA A 251 4.47 5.95 7.88
CA ALA A 251 3.45 5.65 8.88
C ALA A 251 3.62 6.56 10.10
N ASN A 252 2.51 7.09 10.58
CA ASN A 252 2.49 7.98 11.73
C ASN A 252 1.63 7.37 12.85
N PRO A 253 2.25 6.75 13.89
CA PRO A 253 1.51 6.17 15.02
C PRO A 253 0.67 7.20 15.78
N ASP A 254 1.06 8.49 15.72
CA ASP A 254 0.33 9.57 16.38
C ASP A 254 -1.08 9.77 15.79
N ASN A 255 -1.37 9.21 14.61
CA ASN A 255 -2.71 9.21 14.04
C ASN A 255 -3.73 8.52 14.95
N LEU A 256 -3.33 7.50 15.73
CA LEU A 256 -4.21 6.85 16.71
C LEU A 256 -4.60 7.80 17.85
N MET A 257 -3.64 8.62 18.32
CA MET A 257 -3.88 9.64 19.33
C MET A 257 -4.68 10.82 18.77
N GLN A 258 -4.36 11.23 17.53
CA GLN A 258 -5.08 12.30 16.86
C GLN A 258 -6.55 11.95 16.65
N MET A 259 -6.87 10.67 16.47
CA MET A 259 -8.25 10.17 16.32
C MET A 259 -9.11 10.48 17.56
N ALA A 260 -8.55 10.37 18.77
CA ALA A 260 -9.27 10.71 20.01
C ALA A 260 -9.55 12.22 20.12
N ARG A 261 -8.68 13.06 19.57
CA ARG A 261 -8.87 14.52 19.54
C ARG A 261 -9.89 14.94 18.47
N ASP A 262 -9.83 14.33 17.29
CA ASP A 262 -10.73 14.62 16.18
C ASP A 262 -12.16 14.12 16.42
N TYR A 263 -12.31 13.04 17.20
CA TYR A 263 -13.59 12.42 17.53
C TYR A 263 -13.77 12.26 19.05
N PRO A 264 -14.27 13.28 19.75
CA PRO A 264 -14.46 13.22 21.22
C PRO A 264 -15.36 12.09 21.69
N ALA A 265 -16.25 11.59 20.83
CA ALA A 265 -17.13 10.45 21.11
C ALA A 265 -16.47 9.08 20.81
N LEU A 266 -15.17 9.06 20.49
CA LEU A 266 -14.44 7.82 20.16
C LEU A 266 -14.50 6.84 21.33
N GLN A 267 -15.03 5.65 21.04
CA GLN A 267 -14.95 4.53 21.96
C GLN A 267 -13.65 3.75 21.73
N VAL A 268 -12.96 3.40 22.80
CA VAL A 268 -11.74 2.58 22.72
C VAL A 268 -12.00 1.23 23.38
N ILE A 269 -11.82 0.15 22.64
CA ILE A 269 -11.96 -1.22 23.15
C ILE A 269 -10.62 -1.95 23.01
N LYS A 270 -10.11 -2.53 24.10
CA LYS A 270 -8.86 -3.31 24.10
C LYS A 270 -9.14 -4.79 23.94
N LEU A 271 -8.38 -5.46 23.05
CA LEU A 271 -8.39 -6.91 22.90
C LEU A 271 -7.04 -7.46 23.37
N GLU A 272 -7.03 -8.00 24.58
CA GLU A 272 -5.80 -8.47 25.26
C GLU A 272 -5.66 -10.00 25.27
N GLN A 273 -6.78 -10.74 25.08
CA GLN A 273 -6.73 -12.20 25.01
C GLN A 273 -6.14 -12.65 23.67
N ASN A 274 -5.00 -13.34 23.76
CA ASN A 274 -4.30 -13.92 22.61
C ASN A 274 -4.72 -15.38 22.41
N TYR A 275 -4.99 -15.74 21.15
CA TYR A 275 -5.38 -17.10 20.73
C TYR A 275 -4.32 -17.81 19.91
N ARG A 276 -3.16 -17.17 19.69
CA ARG A 276 -2.10 -17.66 18.81
C ARG A 276 -0.97 -18.32 19.56
N CYS A 277 -0.51 -17.67 20.62
CA CYS A 277 0.76 -17.96 21.28
C CYS A 277 0.57 -18.58 22.65
N SER A 278 1.55 -19.42 23.07
CA SER A 278 1.68 -19.90 24.42
C SER A 278 2.02 -18.76 25.40
N ASN A 279 1.73 -18.93 26.70
CA ASN A 279 1.96 -17.89 27.70
C ASN A 279 3.44 -17.51 27.84
N ARG A 280 4.37 -18.43 27.56
CA ARG A 280 5.81 -18.14 27.61
C ARG A 280 6.23 -17.12 26.55
N VAL A 281 5.73 -17.27 25.31
CA VAL A 281 5.96 -16.28 24.24
C VAL A 281 5.36 -14.92 24.62
N LEU A 282 4.14 -14.92 25.18
CA LEU A 282 3.48 -13.67 25.58
C LEU A 282 4.20 -12.95 26.72
N ARG A 283 4.73 -13.69 27.70
CA ARG A 283 5.54 -13.07 28.77
C ARG A 283 6.79 -12.39 28.21
N ALA A 284 7.50 -13.05 27.29
CA ALA A 284 8.66 -12.45 26.63
C ALA A 284 8.28 -11.20 25.81
N ALA A 285 7.19 -11.28 25.03
CA ALA A 285 6.69 -10.15 24.26
C ALA A 285 6.24 -8.98 25.14
N ASN A 286 5.47 -9.24 26.21
CA ASN A 286 5.04 -8.22 27.14
C ASN A 286 6.23 -7.54 27.84
N THR A 287 7.28 -8.32 28.21
CA THR A 287 8.50 -7.76 28.81
C THR A 287 9.26 -6.86 27.84
N LEU A 288 9.37 -7.28 26.57
CA LEU A 288 10.03 -6.49 25.56
C LEU A 288 9.29 -5.17 25.29
N ILE A 289 7.98 -5.24 25.07
CA ILE A 289 7.19 -4.07 24.68
C ILE A 289 7.00 -3.08 25.84
N ALA A 290 7.12 -3.50 27.08
CA ALA A 290 7.05 -2.63 28.26
C ALA A 290 8.15 -1.55 28.29
N ASN A 291 9.20 -1.68 27.46
CA ASN A 291 10.22 -0.63 27.31
C ASN A 291 9.75 0.57 26.47
N ASN A 292 8.65 0.43 25.72
CA ASN A 292 8.08 1.53 24.94
C ASN A 292 7.07 2.32 25.77
N PRO A 293 6.94 3.64 25.52
CA PRO A 293 5.86 4.42 26.12
C PRO A 293 4.51 4.03 25.50
N HIS A 294 3.47 3.95 26.33
CA HIS A 294 2.10 3.62 25.87
C HIS A 294 1.09 4.62 26.44
N GLU A 295 0.25 5.19 25.61
CA GLU A 295 -0.92 5.94 26.05
C GLU A 295 -2.04 5.00 26.53
N HIS A 296 -2.15 3.84 25.87
CA HIS A 296 -3.14 2.81 26.17
C HIS A 296 -2.47 1.48 26.56
N PRO A 297 -1.92 1.33 27.78
CA PRO A 297 -1.23 0.11 28.19
C PRO A 297 -2.09 -1.14 27.95
N LYS A 298 -1.50 -2.16 27.33
CA LYS A 298 -2.11 -3.47 27.07
C LYS A 298 -1.21 -4.55 27.68
N LYS A 299 -1.81 -5.65 28.12
CA LYS A 299 -1.07 -6.83 28.57
C LYS A 299 -1.69 -8.08 27.93
N LEU A 300 -0.97 -8.69 27.01
CA LEU A 300 -1.43 -9.89 26.35
C LEU A 300 -1.41 -11.08 27.32
N TRP A 301 -2.48 -11.84 27.30
CA TRP A 301 -2.63 -13.07 28.06
C TRP A 301 -3.33 -14.15 27.24
N SER A 302 -3.17 -15.42 27.59
CA SER A 302 -3.78 -16.54 26.88
C SER A 302 -4.20 -17.64 27.85
N ASP A 303 -5.25 -18.38 27.51
CA ASP A 303 -5.63 -19.62 28.16
C ASP A 303 -4.72 -20.82 27.74
N GLN A 304 -3.83 -20.59 26.77
CA GLN A 304 -2.87 -21.61 26.33
C GLN A 304 -1.85 -21.91 27.43
N PRO A 305 -1.33 -23.15 27.50
CA PRO A 305 -0.26 -23.50 28.42
C PRO A 305 1.03 -22.70 28.13
N ASP A 306 2.01 -22.85 29.01
CA ASP A 306 3.31 -22.21 28.85
C ASP A 306 4.04 -22.57 27.56
N GLY A 307 3.85 -23.79 27.07
CA GLY A 307 4.54 -24.31 25.90
C GLY A 307 6.05 -24.55 26.12
N ASP A 308 6.76 -24.84 25.05
CA ASP A 308 8.20 -25.10 25.05
C ASP A 308 9.00 -23.85 25.47
N ARG A 309 10.22 -24.07 25.98
CA ARG A 309 11.14 -22.99 26.31
C ARG A 309 11.63 -22.27 25.04
N ILE A 310 11.71 -20.94 25.11
CA ILE A 310 12.38 -20.14 24.08
C ILE A 310 13.88 -20.47 24.16
N ARG A 311 14.47 -20.81 23.01
CA ARG A 311 15.90 -21.07 22.87
C ARG A 311 16.54 -19.93 22.13
N VAL A 312 17.66 -19.44 22.62
CA VAL A 312 18.49 -18.43 21.98
C VAL A 312 19.77 -19.07 21.52
N TRP A 313 20.11 -18.85 20.26
CA TRP A 313 21.33 -19.36 19.67
C TRP A 313 22.26 -18.23 19.29
N GLU A 314 23.49 -18.31 19.72
CA GLU A 314 24.59 -17.53 19.21
C GLU A 314 25.20 -18.26 18.01
N CYS A 315 25.36 -17.54 16.90
CA CYS A 315 25.91 -18.07 15.66
C CYS A 315 27.11 -17.22 15.23
N ARG A 316 28.09 -17.83 14.54
CA ARG A 316 29.31 -17.15 14.09
C ARG A 316 29.03 -16.13 12.99
N ASP A 317 28.13 -16.48 12.08
CA ASP A 317 27.74 -15.73 10.91
C ASP A 317 26.34 -16.18 10.44
N ASN A 318 25.83 -15.54 9.41
CA ASN A 318 24.53 -15.83 8.82
C ASN A 318 24.43 -17.21 8.13
N GLU A 319 25.56 -17.76 7.66
CA GLU A 319 25.59 -19.08 7.05
C GLU A 319 25.46 -20.15 8.14
N HIS A 320 26.21 -20.02 9.23
CA HIS A 320 26.11 -20.91 10.38
C HIS A 320 24.71 -20.85 11.03
N GLU A 321 24.08 -19.66 11.08
CA GLU A 321 22.69 -19.50 11.52
C GLU A 321 21.76 -20.32 10.63
N ALA A 322 21.86 -20.17 9.31
CA ALA A 322 21.00 -20.84 8.35
C ALA A 322 21.16 -22.38 8.39
N GLU A 323 22.41 -22.87 8.50
CA GLU A 323 22.71 -24.30 8.65
C GLU A 323 22.07 -24.88 9.93
N LYS A 324 22.22 -24.16 11.05
CA LYS A 324 21.67 -24.57 12.33
C LYS A 324 20.15 -24.59 12.35
N VAL A 325 19.51 -23.57 11.75
CA VAL A 325 18.05 -23.50 11.61
C VAL A 325 17.53 -24.67 10.74
N ALA A 326 18.15 -24.90 9.59
CA ALA A 326 17.73 -25.98 8.70
C ALA A 326 17.93 -27.37 9.34
N ALA A 327 19.04 -27.59 10.06
CA ALA A 327 19.31 -28.83 10.79
C ALA A 327 18.28 -29.06 11.91
N GLU A 328 17.91 -28.04 12.66
CA GLU A 328 16.88 -28.14 13.72
C GLU A 328 15.50 -28.47 13.15
N ILE A 329 15.13 -27.85 12.01
CA ILE A 329 13.85 -28.17 11.34
C ILE A 329 13.84 -29.65 10.89
N ALA A 330 14.94 -30.12 10.24
CA ALA A 330 15.05 -31.51 9.83
C ALA A 330 14.98 -32.48 11.02
N PHE A 331 15.67 -32.14 12.11
CA PHE A 331 15.62 -32.92 13.35
C PHE A 331 14.21 -33.00 13.94
N LEU A 332 13.53 -31.89 14.08
CA LEU A 332 12.18 -31.84 14.65
C LEU A 332 11.15 -32.53 13.75
N HIS A 333 11.29 -32.41 12.44
CA HIS A 333 10.47 -33.15 11.50
C HIS A 333 10.60 -34.66 11.71
N THR A 334 11.83 -35.17 11.83
CA THR A 334 12.09 -36.61 12.00
C THR A 334 11.76 -37.09 13.42
N ALA A 335 12.17 -36.32 14.45
CA ALA A 335 12.08 -36.77 15.84
C ALA A 335 10.67 -36.60 16.45
N ARG A 336 9.88 -35.63 15.96
CA ARG A 336 8.53 -35.34 16.47
C ARG A 336 7.42 -35.56 15.45
N ASP A 337 7.73 -36.08 14.27
CA ASP A 337 6.79 -36.25 13.14
C ASP A 337 6.04 -34.94 12.81
N ALA A 338 6.73 -33.81 13.01
CA ALA A 338 6.14 -32.48 12.77
C ALA A 338 6.09 -32.20 11.26
N PRO A 339 4.92 -31.92 10.68
CA PRO A 339 4.82 -31.62 9.26
C PRO A 339 5.60 -30.34 8.91
N TRP A 340 6.15 -30.25 7.69
CA TRP A 340 6.89 -29.08 7.21
C TRP A 340 6.12 -27.75 7.34
N SER A 341 4.79 -27.82 7.24
CA SER A 341 3.90 -26.67 7.39
C SER A 341 3.86 -26.04 8.78
N ASP A 342 4.39 -26.75 9.80
CA ASP A 342 4.40 -26.26 11.18
C ASP A 342 5.60 -25.36 11.48
N PHE A 343 6.55 -25.25 10.54
CA PHE A 343 7.73 -24.43 10.68
C PHE A 343 7.59 -23.11 9.91
N CYS A 344 8.06 -22.02 10.54
CA CYS A 344 8.14 -20.72 9.90
C CYS A 344 9.44 -20.02 10.31
N ILE A 345 10.19 -19.54 9.32
CA ILE A 345 11.38 -18.72 9.52
C ILE A 345 11.00 -17.28 9.23
N LEU A 346 11.17 -16.39 10.21
CA LEU A 346 10.92 -14.96 10.07
C LEU A 346 12.25 -14.22 10.00
N PHE A 347 12.39 -13.34 9.02
CA PHE A 347 13.54 -12.46 8.86
C PHE A 347 13.12 -11.05 8.46
N ARG A 348 13.96 -10.05 8.74
CA ARG A 348 13.62 -8.64 8.53
C ARG A 348 13.88 -8.16 7.10
N GLY A 349 14.96 -8.59 6.49
CA GLY A 349 15.39 -8.12 5.16
C GLY A 349 15.50 -9.25 4.14
N ASN A 350 15.06 -8.99 2.90
CA ASN A 350 15.05 -10.00 1.83
C ASN A 350 16.44 -10.63 1.55
N HIS A 351 17.53 -9.89 1.81
CA HIS A 351 18.89 -10.42 1.65
C HIS A 351 19.20 -11.61 2.58
N GLN A 352 18.49 -11.71 3.71
CA GLN A 352 18.65 -12.79 4.69
C GLN A 352 18.06 -14.12 4.21
N SER A 353 17.20 -14.12 3.19
CA SER A 353 16.59 -15.36 2.69
C SER A 353 17.61 -16.28 2.00
N ARG A 354 18.61 -15.73 1.30
CA ARG A 354 19.52 -16.50 0.46
C ARG A 354 20.30 -17.60 1.20
N PRO A 355 20.96 -17.34 2.34
CA PRO A 355 21.62 -18.40 3.12
C PRO A 355 20.62 -19.46 3.61
N LEU A 356 19.44 -19.03 4.07
CA LEU A 356 18.36 -19.93 4.52
C LEU A 356 17.87 -20.83 3.40
N GLU A 357 17.58 -20.29 2.22
CA GLU A 357 17.15 -21.05 1.03
C GLU A 357 18.20 -22.07 0.64
N LYS A 358 19.49 -21.69 0.60
CA LYS A 358 20.61 -22.58 0.32
C LYS A 358 20.68 -23.77 1.30
N SER A 359 20.58 -23.50 2.60
CA SER A 359 20.66 -24.54 3.63
C SER A 359 19.43 -25.46 3.62
N LEU A 360 18.23 -24.93 3.38
CA LEU A 360 17.01 -25.72 3.22
C LEU A 360 17.07 -26.63 1.98
N GLN A 361 17.60 -26.13 0.85
CA GLN A 361 17.80 -26.92 -0.38
C GLN A 361 18.80 -28.04 -0.19
N LEU A 362 19.93 -27.79 0.49
CA LEU A 362 20.93 -28.81 0.79
C LEU A 362 20.36 -29.98 1.59
N LEU A 363 19.45 -29.70 2.52
CA LEU A 363 18.76 -30.71 3.31
C LEU A 363 17.45 -31.21 2.68
N ARG A 364 17.13 -30.78 1.44
CA ARG A 364 15.90 -31.12 0.69
C ARG A 364 14.63 -30.82 1.47
N ILE A 365 14.64 -29.75 2.27
CA ILE A 365 13.47 -29.29 3.00
C ILE A 365 12.61 -28.44 2.05
N PRO A 366 11.34 -28.80 1.80
CA PRO A 366 10.45 -28.00 0.98
C PRO A 366 10.14 -26.68 1.70
N TYR A 367 10.19 -25.55 0.99
CA TYR A 367 9.89 -24.25 1.55
C TYR A 367 9.08 -23.38 0.59
N HIS A 368 8.39 -22.42 1.14
CA HIS A 368 7.70 -21.36 0.40
C HIS A 368 8.20 -20.00 0.88
N LEU A 369 8.84 -19.23 -0.03
CA LEU A 369 9.30 -17.87 0.27
C LEU A 369 8.16 -16.88 0.03
N THR A 370 7.83 -16.10 1.06
CA THR A 370 6.85 -15.00 0.97
C THR A 370 7.58 -13.66 1.00
N GLY A 371 7.20 -12.72 0.11
CA GLY A 371 7.80 -11.36 0.09
C GLY A 371 9.01 -11.22 -0.82
N GLY A 372 9.35 -12.22 -1.63
CA GLY A 372 10.30 -12.06 -2.75
C GLY A 372 9.74 -11.18 -3.85
N THR A 373 10.62 -10.68 -4.75
CA THR A 373 10.20 -9.93 -5.94
C THR A 373 9.23 -10.75 -6.77
N ALA A 374 8.00 -10.28 -6.91
CA ALA A 374 6.99 -10.96 -7.70
C ALA A 374 7.43 -11.06 -9.16
N PHE A 375 7.07 -12.16 -9.84
CA PHE A 375 7.41 -12.36 -11.25
C PHE A 375 7.03 -11.15 -12.13
N LEU A 376 5.85 -10.58 -11.89
CA LEU A 376 5.36 -9.41 -12.63
C LEU A 376 6.07 -8.10 -12.29
N GLU A 377 6.90 -8.07 -11.23
CA GLU A 377 7.69 -6.91 -10.84
C GLU A 377 9.09 -6.89 -11.46
N ARG A 378 9.49 -7.98 -12.13
CA ARG A 378 10.76 -8.04 -12.84
C ARG A 378 10.75 -7.10 -14.03
N GLN A 379 11.88 -6.43 -14.27
CA GLN A 379 12.00 -5.40 -15.30
C GLN A 379 11.64 -5.94 -16.68
N GLU A 380 12.22 -7.09 -17.06
CA GLU A 380 11.96 -7.74 -18.33
C GLU A 380 10.50 -8.14 -18.54
N VAL A 381 9.80 -8.51 -17.46
CA VAL A 381 8.37 -8.84 -17.52
C VAL A 381 7.52 -7.58 -17.68
N LYS A 382 7.84 -6.51 -16.94
CA LYS A 382 7.19 -5.20 -17.08
C LYS A 382 7.38 -4.64 -18.49
N ASP A 383 8.58 -4.80 -19.06
CA ASP A 383 8.87 -4.36 -20.43
C ASP A 383 8.00 -5.10 -21.45
N ALA A 384 7.92 -6.43 -21.35
CA ALA A 384 7.03 -7.24 -22.20
C ALA A 384 5.55 -6.89 -22.02
N LEU A 385 5.11 -6.70 -20.76
CA LEU A 385 3.74 -6.30 -20.47
C LEU A 385 3.38 -4.92 -21.02
N SER A 386 4.34 -3.99 -21.11
CA SER A 386 4.08 -2.67 -21.70
C SER A 386 3.69 -2.75 -23.17
N TRP A 387 4.27 -3.67 -23.94
CA TRP A 387 3.88 -3.94 -25.30
C TRP A 387 2.46 -4.51 -25.41
N LEU A 388 2.13 -5.48 -24.56
CA LEU A 388 0.78 -6.08 -24.52
C LEU A 388 -0.28 -5.05 -24.09
N ARG A 389 0.05 -4.16 -23.16
CA ARG A 389 -0.84 -3.07 -22.75
C ARG A 389 -1.14 -2.12 -23.89
N LEU A 390 -0.15 -1.76 -24.70
CA LEU A 390 -0.36 -0.91 -25.88
C LEU A 390 -1.23 -1.57 -26.95
N VAL A 391 -1.12 -2.88 -27.13
CA VAL A 391 -2.00 -3.63 -28.04
C VAL A 391 -3.45 -3.57 -27.57
N VAL A 392 -3.69 -3.67 -26.27
CA VAL A 392 -5.03 -3.64 -25.68
C VAL A 392 -5.57 -2.21 -25.54
N ASN A 393 -4.71 -1.27 -25.16
CA ASN A 393 -5.04 0.14 -25.00
C ASN A 393 -3.95 1.02 -25.62
N PRO A 394 -4.11 1.44 -26.89
CA PRO A 394 -3.16 2.34 -27.55
C PRO A 394 -3.01 3.72 -26.89
N ASP A 395 -3.93 4.10 -26.03
CA ASP A 395 -3.95 5.39 -25.33
C ASP A 395 -3.19 5.34 -23.98
N ASP A 396 -2.52 4.21 -23.67
CA ASP A 396 -1.72 4.05 -22.46
C ASP A 396 -0.34 4.68 -22.61
N ASP A 397 -0.22 5.96 -22.26
CA ASP A 397 1.01 6.73 -22.40
C ASP A 397 2.16 6.20 -21.52
N ALA A 398 1.89 5.61 -20.35
CA ALA A 398 2.93 4.97 -19.53
C ALA A 398 3.49 3.71 -20.19
N ALA A 399 2.62 2.88 -20.75
CA ALA A 399 3.04 1.70 -21.52
C ALA A 399 3.85 2.13 -22.74
N PHE A 400 3.43 3.22 -23.42
CA PHE A 400 4.16 3.79 -24.57
C PHE A 400 5.57 4.23 -24.16
N LEU A 401 5.71 5.02 -23.09
CA LEU A 401 6.99 5.51 -22.60
C LEU A 401 7.97 4.37 -22.28
N ARG A 402 7.46 3.27 -21.74
CA ARG A 402 8.27 2.11 -21.40
C ARG A 402 8.61 1.27 -22.64
N ALA A 403 7.64 0.93 -23.47
CA ALA A 403 7.82 0.08 -24.63
C ALA A 403 8.72 0.72 -25.70
N VAL A 404 8.65 2.03 -25.91
CA VAL A 404 9.51 2.74 -26.88
C VAL A 404 10.99 2.71 -26.48
N GLN A 405 11.29 2.56 -25.18
CA GLN A 405 12.66 2.49 -24.66
C GLN A 405 13.18 1.05 -24.54
N SER A 406 12.33 0.04 -24.67
CA SER A 406 12.71 -1.37 -24.56
C SER A 406 12.22 -2.19 -25.77
N PRO A 407 13.13 -2.60 -26.66
CA PRO A 407 14.56 -2.31 -26.75
C PRO A 407 14.87 -0.85 -27.06
N LYS A 408 16.09 -0.39 -26.77
CA LYS A 408 16.53 0.99 -27.01
C LYS A 408 16.43 1.35 -28.51
N ARG A 409 15.79 2.50 -28.81
CA ARG A 409 15.55 3.01 -30.18
C ARG A 409 16.07 4.42 -30.40
N GLU A 410 17.02 4.86 -29.59
CA GLU A 410 17.58 6.22 -29.64
C GLU A 410 16.56 7.36 -29.41
N VAL A 411 15.42 7.04 -28.85
CA VAL A 411 14.40 8.01 -28.43
C VAL A 411 14.67 8.37 -26.97
N GLY A 412 15.38 9.48 -26.75
CA GLY A 412 15.75 9.95 -25.43
C GLY A 412 14.64 10.70 -24.69
N ALA A 413 14.85 10.94 -23.39
CA ALA A 413 13.90 11.62 -22.50
C ALA A 413 13.46 13.00 -23.03
N THR A 414 14.37 13.78 -23.61
CA THR A 414 14.06 15.10 -24.20
C THR A 414 13.11 15.00 -25.38
N SER A 415 13.28 13.96 -26.23
CA SER A 415 12.40 13.71 -27.37
C SER A 415 11.03 13.27 -26.93
N LEU A 416 10.96 12.41 -25.90
CA LEU A 416 9.71 11.95 -25.32
C LEU A 416 8.94 13.07 -24.61
N ALA A 417 9.64 13.96 -23.88
CA ALA A 417 9.02 15.13 -23.27
C ALA A 417 8.39 16.05 -24.34
N LYS A 418 9.11 16.30 -25.44
CA LYS A 418 8.64 17.12 -26.55
C LYS A 418 7.43 16.48 -27.25
N LEU A 419 7.46 15.17 -27.47
CA LEU A 419 6.33 14.42 -28.00
C LEU A 419 5.10 14.50 -27.07
N ALA A 420 5.31 14.37 -25.76
CA ALA A 420 4.23 14.47 -24.79
C ALA A 420 3.58 15.87 -24.75
N GLU A 421 4.38 16.96 -24.83
CA GLU A 421 3.86 18.32 -24.94
C GLU A 421 3.00 18.48 -26.20
N MET A 422 3.47 17.96 -27.34
CA MET A 422 2.71 18.01 -28.58
C MET A 422 1.43 17.19 -28.52
N ALA A 423 1.48 16.01 -27.92
CA ALA A 423 0.32 15.16 -27.68
C ALA A 423 -0.73 15.86 -26.79
N GLN A 424 -0.26 16.54 -25.74
CA GLN A 424 -1.12 17.30 -24.84
C GLN A 424 -1.80 18.49 -25.58
N HIS A 425 -1.06 19.26 -26.34
CA HIS A 425 -1.61 20.39 -27.13
C HIS A 425 -2.62 19.92 -28.19
N ALA A 426 -2.37 18.76 -28.80
CA ALA A 426 -3.27 18.17 -29.78
C ALA A 426 -4.45 17.38 -29.14
N HIS A 427 -4.48 17.25 -27.83
CA HIS A 427 -5.44 16.39 -27.09
C HIS A 427 -5.43 14.91 -27.55
N LEU A 428 -4.28 14.42 -28.01
CA LEU A 428 -4.07 13.06 -28.48
C LEU A 428 -3.22 12.25 -27.49
N PRO A 429 -3.34 10.91 -27.46
CA PRO A 429 -2.37 10.07 -26.78
C PRO A 429 -1.01 10.09 -27.51
N MET A 430 0.06 9.77 -26.77
CA MET A 430 1.42 9.79 -27.32
C MET A 430 1.61 8.86 -28.52
N SER A 431 0.95 7.71 -28.53
CA SER A 431 0.96 6.77 -29.66
C SER A 431 0.48 7.42 -30.95
N ARG A 432 -0.64 8.16 -30.91
CA ARG A 432 -1.20 8.87 -32.06
C ARG A 432 -0.39 10.10 -32.43
N ALA A 433 0.11 10.84 -31.44
CA ALA A 433 0.99 11.97 -31.69
C ALA A 433 2.29 11.54 -32.40
N ALA A 434 2.82 10.36 -32.04
CA ALA A 434 4.03 9.79 -32.65
C ALA A 434 3.88 9.46 -34.16
N GLU A 435 2.66 9.26 -34.63
CA GLU A 435 2.37 9.02 -36.05
C GLU A 435 2.29 10.32 -36.86
N SER A 436 2.23 11.49 -36.22
CA SER A 436 2.06 12.75 -36.94
C SER A 436 3.37 13.25 -37.55
N MET A 437 3.30 13.67 -38.82
CA MET A 437 4.44 14.27 -39.51
C MET A 437 4.97 15.55 -38.82
N GLY A 438 4.11 16.26 -38.13
CA GLY A 438 4.49 17.44 -37.34
C GLY A 438 5.37 17.09 -36.15
N ALA A 439 5.02 16.05 -35.41
CA ALA A 439 5.80 15.56 -34.27
C ALA A 439 7.16 15.02 -34.74
N LEU A 440 7.20 14.22 -35.79
CA LEU A 440 8.44 13.65 -36.31
C LEU A 440 9.42 14.75 -36.77
N LYS A 441 8.93 15.80 -37.44
CA LYS A 441 9.75 16.93 -37.88
C LYS A 441 10.30 17.78 -36.70
N ALA A 442 9.65 17.79 -35.58
CA ALA A 442 10.09 18.55 -34.41
C ALA A 442 11.18 17.82 -33.59
N LEU A 443 11.42 16.55 -33.87
CA LEU A 443 12.42 15.70 -33.18
C LEU A 443 13.75 15.66 -33.97
N THR A 444 14.79 15.13 -33.35
CA THR A 444 16.03 14.83 -34.02
C THR A 444 15.81 13.70 -35.05
N PRO A 445 16.53 13.67 -36.17
CA PRO A 445 16.36 12.62 -37.20
C PRO A 445 16.48 11.19 -36.64
N ARG A 446 17.39 10.96 -35.68
CA ARG A 446 17.56 9.66 -35.03
C ARG A 446 16.33 9.29 -34.21
N ALA A 447 15.83 10.21 -33.38
CA ALA A 447 14.64 9.98 -32.56
C ALA A 447 13.37 9.80 -33.41
N ALA A 448 13.25 10.57 -34.49
CA ALA A 448 12.15 10.44 -35.46
C ALA A 448 12.14 9.05 -36.13
N ASN A 449 13.31 8.58 -36.59
CA ASN A 449 13.43 7.25 -37.20
C ASN A 449 13.13 6.14 -36.20
N GLY A 450 13.65 6.24 -34.95
CA GLY A 450 13.39 5.28 -33.91
C GLY A 450 11.91 5.22 -33.53
N LEU A 451 11.25 6.38 -33.48
CA LEU A 451 9.82 6.50 -33.19
C LEU A 451 8.95 5.94 -34.33
N SER A 452 9.29 6.24 -35.59
CA SER A 452 8.61 5.68 -36.76
C SER A 452 8.71 4.15 -36.79
N ALA A 453 9.93 3.60 -36.58
CA ALA A 453 10.11 2.15 -36.52
C ALA A 453 9.32 1.50 -35.38
N PHE A 454 9.14 2.21 -34.26
CA PHE A 454 8.33 1.73 -33.14
C PHE A 454 6.83 1.72 -33.48
N THR A 455 6.32 2.80 -34.06
CA THR A 455 4.91 2.90 -34.45
C THR A 455 4.53 1.90 -35.55
N ASP A 456 5.46 1.61 -36.46
CA ASP A 456 5.26 0.58 -37.49
C ASP A 456 5.13 -0.84 -36.95
N ILE A 457 5.76 -1.14 -35.79
CA ILE A 457 5.60 -2.43 -35.09
C ILE A 457 4.24 -2.50 -34.41
N LEU A 458 3.68 -1.38 -33.96
CA LEU A 458 2.39 -1.34 -33.25
C LEU A 458 1.18 -1.44 -34.19
N ARG A 459 1.36 -1.18 -35.46
CA ARG A 459 0.33 -1.35 -36.52
C ARG A 459 0.20 -2.81 -36.92
#